data_9d32744324558ef439e4c220467441ef
#
_entry.id   9d32744324558ef439e4c220467441ef
#
_cell.length_a   1.000
_cell.length_b   1.000
_cell.length_c   1.000
_cell.angle_alpha   90.00
_cell.angle_beta   90.00
_cell.angle_gamma   90.00
#
_symmetry.space_group_name_H-M   'P 1'
#
loop_
_entity.id
_entity.type
_entity.pdbx_description
1 polymer ?
#
loop_
_entity_poly.entity_id
_entity_poly.type
_entity_poly.pdbx_seq_one_letter_code
_entity_poly.pdbx_strand_id
1 'polypeptide(L)'
;MINQEEYFENVASYKLLAKHEVGQNFLIDQDVAKKIVSFLEIKEGDHVLEIGSGAGSLSFFLAQYDEPIDLIDIDEALVTKLQHDFEEKSNIHPQMGNAMRFPMGGYSKIVGNLPYYITSGILERILLNAKEATRGVFMVQKEAFLRLNAKMGNKDYGPLPLLIQYRAKMTRLLNVPRSSFSPAPHIDSLVFSLDFNDNDIEAASTLYSLLNGVFLHRRKTILNNLSGYLKDADEAKELLNKSSIPFTKRPEEISLEEYLRLLKLLKD
;
A
#
# COMPACT_ATOMS: atom_id res chain seq x y z
N MET A 1 13.12 25.53 16.01
CA MET A 1 11.89 24.76 15.63
C MET A 1 11.18 25.53 14.53
N ILE A 2 10.90 24.90 13.41
CA ILE A 2 10.15 25.51 12.30
C ILE A 2 8.72 25.79 12.78
N ASN A 3 8.22 27.02 12.52
CA ASN A 3 6.84 27.36 12.82
C ASN A 3 5.89 26.54 11.94
N GLN A 4 4.90 25.88 12.54
CA GLN A 4 3.98 24.99 11.82
C GLN A 4 3.18 25.71 10.73
N GLU A 5 2.65 26.91 11.00
CA GLU A 5 1.90 27.67 10.00
C GLU A 5 2.78 28.05 8.80
N GLU A 6 3.97 28.61 9.07
CA GLU A 6 4.94 28.97 8.06
C GLU A 6 5.39 27.76 7.22
N TYR A 7 5.57 26.59 7.87
CA TYR A 7 5.92 25.35 7.16
C TYR A 7 4.85 24.94 6.17
N PHE A 8 3.58 24.96 6.58
CA PHE A 8 2.47 24.56 5.72
C PHE A 8 2.13 25.61 4.63
N GLU A 9 2.38 26.89 4.87
CA GLU A 9 2.35 27.90 3.82
C GLU A 9 3.42 27.62 2.75
N ASN A 10 4.62 27.22 3.18
CA ASN A 10 5.69 26.80 2.28
C ASN A 10 5.28 25.55 1.49
N VAL A 11 4.75 24.50 2.15
CA VAL A 11 4.21 23.31 1.46
C VAL A 11 3.19 23.71 0.39
N ALA A 12 2.26 24.61 0.69
CA ALA A 12 1.26 25.08 -0.26
C ALA A 12 1.86 25.83 -1.45
N SER A 13 3.00 26.50 -1.28
CA SER A 13 3.70 27.21 -2.35
C SER A 13 4.27 26.27 -3.43
N TYR A 14 4.56 25.03 -3.09
CA TYR A 14 5.06 24.01 -4.02
C TYR A 14 4.06 23.58 -5.10
N LYS A 15 2.80 24.03 -5.04
CA LYS A 15 1.81 23.82 -6.11
C LYS A 15 2.30 24.21 -7.51
N LEU A 16 3.16 25.24 -7.61
CA LEU A 16 3.73 25.71 -8.86
C LEU A 16 4.78 24.76 -9.43
N LEU A 17 5.36 23.90 -8.59
CA LEU A 17 6.37 22.90 -8.94
C LEU A 17 5.73 21.50 -9.08
N ALA A 18 4.43 21.36 -8.77
CA ALA A 18 3.74 20.08 -8.85
C ALA A 18 3.78 19.53 -10.28
N LYS A 19 4.35 18.36 -10.43
CA LYS A 19 4.43 17.66 -11.72
C LYS A 19 3.10 16.96 -11.99
N HIS A 20 2.25 17.57 -12.81
CA HIS A 20 0.94 17.01 -13.20
C HIS A 20 1.06 15.61 -13.83
N GLU A 21 2.15 15.36 -14.56
CA GLU A 21 2.45 14.06 -15.21
C GLU A 21 2.57 12.91 -14.20
N VAL A 22 3.01 13.19 -12.98
CA VAL A 22 3.13 12.21 -11.89
C VAL A 22 2.03 12.36 -10.83
N GLY A 23 1.02 13.22 -11.10
CA GLY A 23 -0.16 13.35 -10.22
C GLY A 23 0.15 13.88 -8.82
N GLN A 24 1.14 14.77 -8.68
CA GLN A 24 1.50 15.36 -7.40
C GLN A 24 0.40 16.28 -6.88
N ASN A 25 -0.15 15.94 -5.72
CA ASN A 25 -1.10 16.75 -4.96
C ASN A 25 -0.59 16.81 -3.52
N PHE A 26 -0.11 17.97 -3.10
CA PHE A 26 0.44 18.13 -1.75
C PHE A 26 -0.68 18.31 -0.74
N LEU A 27 -0.65 17.53 0.33
CA LEU A 27 -1.56 17.70 1.45
C LEU A 27 -1.21 18.98 2.21
N ILE A 28 -2.15 19.94 2.25
CA ILE A 28 -1.96 21.22 2.93
C ILE A 28 -2.76 21.36 4.22
N ASP A 29 -3.62 20.41 4.48
CA ASP A 29 -4.47 20.37 5.69
C ASP A 29 -3.66 19.75 6.85
N GLN A 30 -3.28 20.60 7.79
CA GLN A 30 -2.44 20.25 8.93
C GLN A 30 -3.12 19.24 9.86
N ASP A 31 -4.43 19.39 10.09
CA ASP A 31 -5.19 18.51 10.98
C ASP A 31 -5.30 17.10 10.38
N VAL A 32 -5.47 17.01 9.08
CA VAL A 32 -5.47 15.74 8.35
C VAL A 32 -4.09 15.09 8.44
N ALA A 33 -3.01 15.83 8.17
CA ALA A 33 -1.65 15.32 8.24
C ALA A 33 -1.32 14.79 9.64
N LYS A 34 -1.63 15.56 10.68
CA LYS A 34 -1.46 15.17 12.09
C LYS A 34 -2.23 13.89 12.43
N LYS A 35 -3.49 13.79 11.99
CA LYS A 35 -4.30 12.57 12.19
C LYS A 35 -3.71 11.36 11.50
N ILE A 36 -3.24 11.49 10.24
CA ILE A 36 -2.62 10.38 9.51
C ILE A 36 -1.43 9.84 10.29
N VAL A 37 -0.55 10.71 10.77
CA VAL A 37 0.63 10.30 11.56
C VAL A 37 0.20 9.67 12.88
N SER A 38 -0.80 10.22 13.57
CA SER A 38 -1.29 9.63 14.83
C SER A 38 -1.85 8.21 14.67
N PHE A 39 -2.41 7.89 13.51
CA PHE A 39 -2.92 6.54 13.22
C PHE A 39 -1.81 5.49 13.05
N LEU A 40 -0.55 5.88 12.88
CA LEU A 40 0.58 4.95 12.87
C LEU A 40 0.83 4.30 14.22
N GLU A 41 0.44 4.98 15.31
CA GLU A 41 0.66 4.50 16.69
C GLU A 41 2.14 4.18 16.93
N ILE A 42 3.02 5.12 16.56
CA ILE A 42 4.48 4.99 16.71
C ILE A 42 4.83 4.83 18.19
N LYS A 43 5.72 3.87 18.48
CA LYS A 43 6.18 3.54 19.83
C LYS A 43 7.70 3.45 19.85
N GLU A 44 8.27 3.46 21.04
CA GLU A 44 9.69 3.22 21.26
C GLU A 44 10.15 1.94 20.56
N GLY A 45 11.23 2.04 19.79
CA GLY A 45 11.81 0.94 19.01
C GLY A 45 11.21 0.73 17.62
N ASP A 46 10.22 1.53 17.21
CA ASP A 46 9.72 1.51 15.84
C ASP A 46 10.75 2.11 14.87
N HIS A 47 10.74 1.64 13.63
CA HIS A 47 11.44 2.27 12.49
C HIS A 47 10.40 2.59 11.43
N VAL A 48 10.31 3.85 11.04
CA VAL A 48 9.25 4.39 10.18
C VAL A 48 9.78 4.62 8.77
N LEU A 49 9.00 4.21 7.76
CA LEU A 49 9.22 4.58 6.37
C LEU A 49 8.06 5.46 5.87
N GLU A 50 8.36 6.67 5.41
CA GLU A 50 7.43 7.49 4.66
C GLU A 50 7.69 7.33 3.15
N ILE A 51 6.66 6.90 2.42
CA ILE A 51 6.73 6.70 0.96
C ILE A 51 6.06 7.87 0.25
N GLY A 52 6.82 8.55 -0.61
CA GLY A 52 6.36 9.74 -1.33
C GLY A 52 6.20 10.93 -0.38
N SER A 53 7.29 11.29 0.31
CA SER A 53 7.30 12.35 1.32
C SER A 53 6.91 13.73 0.75
N GLY A 54 7.09 13.94 -0.56
CA GLY A 54 6.67 15.14 -1.24
C GLY A 54 7.25 16.40 -0.61
N ALA A 55 6.41 17.41 -0.38
CA ALA A 55 6.82 18.65 0.28
C ALA A 55 6.93 18.54 1.82
N GLY A 56 6.70 17.36 2.42
CA GLY A 56 6.96 17.10 3.83
C GLY A 56 5.76 17.25 4.76
N SER A 57 4.53 17.18 4.26
CA SER A 57 3.32 17.36 5.08
C SER A 57 3.20 16.38 6.23
N LEU A 58 3.46 15.09 5.98
CA LEU A 58 3.47 14.08 7.02
C LEU A 58 4.80 14.10 7.78
N SER A 59 5.90 14.32 7.06
CA SER A 59 7.26 14.38 7.60
C SER A 59 7.39 15.39 8.75
N PHE A 60 6.68 16.54 8.67
CA PHE A 60 6.65 17.55 9.73
C PHE A 60 6.14 16.98 11.07
N PHE A 61 5.09 16.16 11.05
CA PHE A 61 4.56 15.55 12.26
C PHE A 61 5.33 14.30 12.67
N LEU A 62 5.91 13.57 11.73
CA LEU A 62 6.82 12.45 11.99
C LEU A 62 8.07 12.94 12.74
N ALA A 63 8.60 14.11 12.36
CA ALA A 63 9.77 14.70 13.00
C ALA A 63 9.56 15.13 14.47
N GLN A 64 8.36 14.94 15.03
CA GLN A 64 8.08 15.14 16.45
C GLN A 64 8.35 13.89 17.30
N TYR A 65 8.64 12.74 16.68
CA TYR A 65 9.04 11.50 17.32
C TYR A 65 10.56 11.38 17.36
N ASP A 66 11.07 10.58 18.28
CA ASP A 66 12.51 10.35 18.45
C ASP A 66 13.00 9.11 17.70
N GLU A 67 12.06 8.28 17.20
CA GLU A 67 12.32 7.07 16.44
C GLU A 67 12.96 7.36 15.07
N PRO A 68 13.77 6.43 14.52
CA PRO A 68 14.35 6.58 13.20
C PRO A 68 13.28 6.60 12.10
N ILE A 69 13.37 7.57 11.22
CA ILE A 69 12.39 7.81 10.16
C ILE A 69 13.10 8.04 8.83
N ASP A 70 12.89 7.15 7.90
CA ASP A 70 13.34 7.31 6.53
C ASP A 70 12.23 7.93 5.67
N LEU A 71 12.57 8.98 4.94
CA LEU A 71 11.68 9.68 4.01
C LEU A 71 12.14 9.41 2.58
N ILE A 72 11.31 8.79 1.76
CA ILE A 72 11.69 8.56 0.36
C ILE A 72 10.79 9.31 -0.61
N ASP A 73 11.42 9.94 -1.60
CA ASP A 73 10.75 10.50 -2.77
C ASP A 73 11.60 10.29 -4.03
N ILE A 74 10.96 10.28 -5.19
CA ILE A 74 11.64 10.19 -6.49
C ILE A 74 12.10 11.57 -6.99
N ASP A 75 11.60 12.64 -6.41
CA ASP A 75 11.89 14.02 -6.79
C ASP A 75 13.07 14.58 -5.98
N GLU A 76 14.22 14.74 -6.65
CA GLU A 76 15.47 15.23 -6.03
C GLU A 76 15.29 16.60 -5.37
N ALA A 77 14.52 17.50 -5.97
CA ALA A 77 14.31 18.85 -5.41
C ALA A 77 13.54 18.79 -4.09
N LEU A 78 12.56 17.89 -3.98
CA LEU A 78 11.80 17.69 -2.74
C LEU A 78 12.66 17.02 -1.67
N VAL A 79 13.48 16.04 -2.05
CA VAL A 79 14.42 15.40 -1.12
C VAL A 79 15.43 16.41 -0.58
N THR A 80 16.03 17.25 -1.44
CA THR A 80 16.96 18.30 -1.04
C THR A 80 16.32 19.30 -0.07
N LYS A 81 15.05 19.68 -0.34
CA LYS A 81 14.27 20.52 0.59
C LYS A 81 14.14 19.86 1.96
N LEU A 82 13.74 18.60 2.01
CA LEU A 82 13.56 17.88 3.27
C LEU A 82 14.87 17.69 4.03
N GLN A 83 15.98 17.47 3.33
CA GLN A 83 17.32 17.43 3.94
C GLN A 83 17.68 18.75 4.62
N HIS A 84 17.33 19.88 4.00
CA HIS A 84 17.52 21.19 4.60
C HIS A 84 16.56 21.46 5.77
N ASP A 85 15.27 21.14 5.60
CA ASP A 85 14.23 21.36 6.63
C ASP A 85 14.53 20.59 7.93
N PHE A 86 15.11 19.41 7.81
CA PHE A 86 15.38 18.50 8.93
C PHE A 86 16.87 18.31 9.24
N GLU A 87 17.75 19.24 8.81
CA GLU A 87 19.21 19.13 9.00
C GLU A 87 19.65 18.98 10.46
N GLU A 88 18.87 19.57 11.40
CA GLU A 88 19.10 19.46 12.85
C GLU A 88 18.51 18.18 13.49
N LYS A 89 17.80 17.36 12.72
CA LYS A 89 17.12 16.15 13.18
C LYS A 89 17.87 14.89 12.80
N SER A 90 18.70 14.37 13.71
CA SER A 90 19.57 13.23 13.45
C SER A 90 18.84 11.89 13.19
N ASN A 91 17.56 11.82 13.56
CA ASN A 91 16.71 10.65 13.36
C ASN A 91 15.86 10.69 12.08
N ILE A 92 15.91 11.76 11.30
CA ILE A 92 15.18 11.93 10.04
C ILE A 92 16.13 11.82 8.86
N HIS A 93 15.84 10.89 7.95
CA HIS A 93 16.74 10.55 6.83
C HIS A 93 16.04 10.71 5.47
N PRO A 94 15.95 11.94 4.92
CA PRO A 94 15.42 12.14 3.58
C PRO A 94 16.40 11.62 2.52
N GLN A 95 15.90 10.76 1.62
CA GLN A 95 16.71 10.14 0.58
C GLN A 95 15.94 9.93 -0.73
N MET A 96 16.70 9.96 -1.84
CA MET A 96 16.15 9.57 -3.14
C MET A 96 15.73 8.10 -3.11
N GLY A 97 14.47 7.82 -3.48
CA GLY A 97 13.98 6.47 -3.48
C GLY A 97 12.79 6.26 -4.41
N ASN A 98 12.89 5.27 -5.28
CA ASN A 98 11.75 4.82 -6.06
C ASN A 98 11.03 3.71 -5.28
N ALA A 99 9.80 3.99 -4.80
CA ALA A 99 9.00 3.04 -4.02
C ALA A 99 8.82 1.67 -4.71
N MET A 100 8.87 1.63 -6.06
CA MET A 100 8.79 0.38 -6.82
C MET A 100 10.08 -0.47 -6.77
N ARG A 101 11.16 0.03 -6.18
CA ARG A 101 12.46 -0.66 -6.10
C ARG A 101 13.12 -0.55 -4.73
N PHE A 102 12.64 0.37 -3.90
CA PHE A 102 13.21 0.62 -2.58
C PHE A 102 13.09 -0.62 -1.67
N PRO A 103 14.10 -0.97 -0.88
CA PRO A 103 14.02 -2.05 0.11
C PRO A 103 12.92 -1.77 1.14
N MET A 104 12.05 -2.74 1.41
CA MET A 104 10.93 -2.58 2.36
C MET A 104 11.16 -3.30 3.69
N GLY A 105 12.30 -3.99 3.84
CA GLY A 105 12.67 -4.68 5.10
C GLY A 105 13.22 -3.73 6.15
N GLY A 106 13.05 -4.08 7.43
CA GLY A 106 13.55 -3.33 8.58
C GLY A 106 12.61 -2.25 9.12
N TYR A 107 11.48 -2.00 8.47
CA TYR A 107 10.50 -1.00 8.91
C TYR A 107 9.31 -1.65 9.60
N SER A 108 9.04 -1.22 10.84
CA SER A 108 7.85 -1.66 11.60
C SER A 108 6.61 -0.84 11.27
N LYS A 109 6.78 0.41 10.82
CA LYS A 109 5.70 1.33 10.43
C LYS A 109 5.94 1.89 9.04
N ILE A 110 4.88 1.93 8.22
CA ILE A 110 4.96 2.49 6.86
C ILE A 110 3.82 3.47 6.66
N VAL A 111 4.13 4.65 6.15
CA VAL A 111 3.11 5.67 5.88
C VAL A 111 3.31 6.27 4.49
N GLY A 112 2.24 6.77 3.89
CA GLY A 112 2.37 7.55 2.66
C GLY A 112 1.06 8.08 2.11
N ASN A 113 1.16 9.24 1.48
CA ASN A 113 0.17 9.75 0.53
C ASN A 113 0.54 9.17 -0.84
N LEU A 114 -0.01 8.00 -1.17
CA LEU A 114 0.48 7.23 -2.32
C LEU A 114 0.10 7.85 -3.66
N PRO A 115 1.05 7.94 -4.62
CA PRO A 115 0.75 8.39 -5.98
C PRO A 115 -0.32 7.51 -6.64
N TYR A 116 -1.37 8.13 -7.18
CA TYR A 116 -2.58 7.43 -7.60
C TYR A 116 -2.36 6.40 -8.71
N TYR A 117 -1.42 6.67 -9.62
CA TYR A 117 -1.14 5.83 -10.80
C TYR A 117 -0.35 4.55 -10.46
N ILE A 118 0.34 4.48 -9.30
CA ILE A 118 1.15 3.33 -8.88
C ILE A 118 0.76 2.76 -7.51
N THR A 119 -0.34 3.22 -6.92
CA THR A 119 -0.83 2.79 -5.60
C THR A 119 -0.84 1.27 -5.46
N SER A 120 -1.41 0.55 -6.45
CA SER A 120 -1.51 -0.92 -6.39
C SER A 120 -0.14 -1.59 -6.36
N GLY A 121 0.80 -1.13 -7.18
CA GLY A 121 2.16 -1.67 -7.22
C GLY A 121 2.94 -1.42 -5.93
N ILE A 122 2.79 -0.24 -5.32
CA ILE A 122 3.43 0.06 -4.03
C ILE A 122 2.88 -0.84 -2.93
N LEU A 123 1.55 -0.99 -2.83
CA LEU A 123 0.92 -1.85 -1.83
C LEU A 123 1.28 -3.32 -2.03
N GLU A 124 1.32 -3.80 -3.28
CA GLU A 124 1.84 -5.13 -3.61
C GLU A 124 3.24 -5.35 -3.04
N ARG A 125 4.14 -4.41 -3.32
CA ARG A 125 5.52 -4.50 -2.82
C ARG A 125 5.60 -4.51 -1.29
N ILE A 126 4.84 -3.66 -0.61
CA ILE A 126 4.78 -3.64 0.86
C ILE A 126 4.32 -5.00 1.37
N LEU A 127 3.21 -5.54 0.83
CA LEU A 127 2.64 -6.81 1.26
C LEU A 127 3.57 -8.01 1.03
N LEU A 128 4.44 -7.95 0.01
CA LEU A 128 5.36 -9.02 -0.35
C LEU A 128 6.77 -8.87 0.23
N ASN A 129 7.16 -7.69 0.73
CA ASN A 129 8.55 -7.44 1.12
C ASN A 129 8.73 -6.82 2.52
N ALA A 130 7.70 -6.18 3.09
CA ALA A 130 7.80 -5.56 4.42
C ALA A 130 7.54 -6.62 5.51
N LYS A 131 8.59 -7.39 5.84
CA LYS A 131 8.50 -8.53 6.77
C LYS A 131 8.24 -8.06 8.20
N GLU A 132 8.91 -7.00 8.61
CA GLU A 132 8.89 -6.47 9.97
C GLU A 132 7.73 -5.49 10.20
N ALA A 133 6.98 -5.14 9.14
CA ALA A 133 5.88 -4.20 9.25
C ALA A 133 4.76 -4.75 10.13
N THR A 134 4.40 -3.97 11.14
CA THR A 134 3.26 -4.24 12.03
C THR A 134 2.04 -3.43 11.65
N ARG A 135 2.26 -2.19 11.15
CA ARG A 135 1.18 -1.28 10.75
C ARG A 135 1.60 -0.38 9.60
N GLY A 136 0.72 -0.23 8.62
CA GLY A 136 0.82 0.78 7.57
C GLY A 136 -0.38 1.71 7.59
N VAL A 137 -0.17 3.00 7.29
CA VAL A 137 -1.26 3.99 7.14
C VAL A 137 -1.10 4.70 5.80
N PHE A 138 -2.10 4.57 4.95
CA PHE A 138 -2.01 5.05 3.58
C PHE A 138 -3.20 5.92 3.21
N MET A 139 -2.92 6.98 2.47
CA MET A 139 -3.94 7.81 1.83
C MET A 139 -3.93 7.54 0.33
N VAL A 140 -5.11 7.26 -0.21
CA VAL A 140 -5.33 6.96 -1.64
C VAL A 140 -6.63 7.60 -2.12
N GLN A 141 -6.85 7.65 -3.42
CA GLN A 141 -8.16 8.00 -3.95
C GLN A 141 -9.25 7.05 -3.46
N LYS A 142 -10.44 7.57 -3.18
CA LYS A 142 -11.58 6.80 -2.66
C LYS A 142 -11.91 5.58 -3.54
N GLU A 143 -11.84 5.73 -4.85
CA GLU A 143 -12.08 4.61 -5.79
C GLU A 143 -11.00 3.52 -5.71
N ALA A 144 -9.74 3.90 -5.50
CA ALA A 144 -8.66 2.95 -5.29
C ALA A 144 -8.90 2.13 -4.02
N PHE A 145 -9.28 2.78 -2.90
CA PHE A 145 -9.65 2.07 -1.67
C PHE A 145 -10.79 1.06 -1.89
N LEU A 146 -11.85 1.44 -2.63
CA LEU A 146 -12.98 0.54 -2.89
C LEU A 146 -12.54 -0.70 -3.67
N ARG A 147 -11.63 -0.55 -4.64
CA ARG A 147 -11.04 -1.67 -5.39
C ARG A 147 -10.17 -2.56 -4.50
N LEU A 148 -9.32 -1.97 -3.66
CA LEU A 148 -8.44 -2.70 -2.73
C LEU A 148 -9.25 -3.50 -1.67
N ASN A 149 -10.40 -2.98 -1.25
CA ASN A 149 -11.29 -3.61 -0.26
C ASN A 149 -12.42 -4.44 -0.91
N ALA A 150 -12.28 -4.79 -2.18
CA ALA A 150 -13.28 -5.57 -2.89
C ALA A 150 -13.49 -6.94 -2.23
N LYS A 151 -14.74 -7.39 -2.16
CA LYS A 151 -15.15 -8.68 -1.59
C LYS A 151 -15.49 -9.68 -2.70
N MET A 152 -15.49 -10.96 -2.35
CA MET A 152 -15.85 -12.06 -3.24
C MET A 152 -17.16 -11.76 -4.00
N GLY A 153 -17.19 -12.05 -5.29
CA GLY A 153 -18.30 -11.73 -6.18
C GLY A 153 -18.31 -10.32 -6.77
N ASN A 154 -17.46 -9.41 -6.28
CA ASN A 154 -17.31 -8.09 -6.86
C ASN A 154 -16.40 -8.12 -8.10
N LYS A 155 -16.69 -7.26 -9.10
CA LYS A 155 -15.86 -7.13 -10.31
C LYS A 155 -14.40 -6.75 -10.02
N ASP A 156 -14.12 -6.07 -8.92
CA ASP A 156 -12.78 -5.63 -8.52
C ASP A 156 -12.07 -6.63 -7.59
N TYR A 157 -12.75 -7.71 -7.17
CA TYR A 157 -12.15 -8.79 -6.41
C TYR A 157 -11.09 -9.52 -7.25
N GLY A 158 -9.91 -9.71 -6.70
CA GLY A 158 -8.78 -10.26 -7.46
C GLY A 158 -7.52 -10.44 -6.63
N PRO A 159 -6.34 -10.60 -7.28
CA PRO A 159 -5.09 -10.94 -6.62
C PRO A 159 -4.71 -10.00 -5.47
N LEU A 160 -4.73 -8.68 -5.70
CA LEU A 160 -4.29 -7.72 -4.68
C LEU A 160 -5.26 -7.62 -3.49
N PRO A 161 -6.60 -7.52 -3.66
CA PRO A 161 -7.54 -7.66 -2.54
C PRO A 161 -7.37 -8.94 -1.72
N LEU A 162 -7.12 -10.08 -2.37
CA LEU A 162 -6.85 -11.36 -1.71
C LEU A 162 -5.52 -11.35 -0.95
N LEU A 163 -4.47 -10.78 -1.53
CA LEU A 163 -3.18 -10.64 -0.87
C LEU A 163 -3.29 -9.73 0.37
N ILE A 164 -4.05 -8.63 0.29
CA ILE A 164 -4.35 -7.77 1.45
C ILE A 164 -5.04 -8.58 2.55
N GLN A 165 -6.10 -9.32 2.21
CA GLN A 165 -6.83 -10.14 3.18
C GLN A 165 -5.93 -11.21 3.83
N TYR A 166 -4.95 -11.74 3.09
CA TYR A 166 -4.00 -12.71 3.61
C TYR A 166 -2.98 -12.08 4.58
N ARG A 167 -2.45 -10.91 4.22
CA ARG A 167 -1.31 -10.28 4.93
C ARG A 167 -1.71 -9.29 6.01
N ALA A 168 -2.92 -8.71 5.93
CA ALA A 168 -3.29 -7.63 6.84
C ALA A 168 -4.80 -7.50 7.02
N LYS A 169 -5.17 -6.91 8.16
CA LYS A 169 -6.50 -6.37 8.38
C LYS A 169 -6.56 -4.93 7.90
N MET A 170 -7.39 -4.67 6.88
CA MET A 170 -7.60 -3.34 6.33
C MET A 170 -8.75 -2.63 7.05
N THR A 171 -8.48 -1.43 7.57
CA THR A 171 -9.47 -0.62 8.30
C THR A 171 -9.55 0.79 7.71
N ARG A 172 -10.75 1.23 7.33
CA ARG A 172 -11.00 2.62 6.91
C ARG A 172 -10.92 3.55 8.10
N LEU A 173 -10.19 4.66 7.99
CA LEU A 173 -9.93 5.60 9.08
C LEU A 173 -10.58 6.97 8.86
N LEU A 174 -10.31 7.63 7.72
CA LEU A 174 -10.68 9.03 7.50
C LEU A 174 -11.02 9.28 6.03
N ASN A 175 -12.07 10.08 5.78
CA ASN A 175 -12.28 10.69 4.47
C ASN A 175 -11.58 12.04 4.42
N VAL A 176 -10.89 12.30 3.32
CA VAL A 176 -10.14 13.56 3.11
C VAL A 176 -10.72 14.25 1.87
N PRO A 177 -11.33 15.42 2.03
CA PRO A 177 -11.88 16.17 0.91
C PRO A 177 -10.75 16.67 0.00
N ARG A 178 -11.04 16.80 -1.28
CA ARG A 178 -10.08 17.33 -2.26
C ARG A 178 -9.56 18.74 -1.94
N SER A 179 -10.32 19.53 -1.16
CA SER A 179 -9.90 20.86 -0.69
C SER A 179 -8.71 20.84 0.28
N SER A 180 -8.40 19.67 0.86
CA SER A 180 -7.22 19.49 1.73
C SER A 180 -5.89 19.43 0.97
N PHE A 181 -5.91 19.56 -0.36
CA PHE A 181 -4.73 19.44 -1.23
C PHE A 181 -4.47 20.68 -2.09
N SER A 182 -3.21 20.89 -2.45
CA SER A 182 -2.79 21.91 -3.41
C SER A 182 -1.74 21.34 -4.39
N PRO A 183 -2.00 21.26 -5.73
CA PRO A 183 -3.31 21.50 -6.35
C PRO A 183 -4.36 20.46 -5.88
N ALA A 184 -5.64 20.86 -5.95
CA ALA A 184 -6.73 19.97 -5.56
C ALA A 184 -6.91 18.83 -6.61
N PRO A 185 -7.00 17.55 -6.18
CA PRO A 185 -7.31 16.45 -7.09
C PRO A 185 -8.77 16.49 -7.57
N HIS A 186 -9.11 15.65 -8.57
CA HIS A 186 -10.47 15.60 -9.10
C HIS A 186 -11.47 14.93 -8.17
N ILE A 187 -11.01 14.01 -7.30
CA ILE A 187 -11.82 13.19 -6.39
C ILE A 187 -11.24 13.22 -4.98
N ASP A 188 -12.10 12.96 -4.00
CA ASP A 188 -11.72 12.87 -2.59
C ASP A 188 -10.81 11.67 -2.35
N SER A 189 -10.02 11.78 -1.29
CA SER A 189 -9.13 10.74 -0.81
C SER A 189 -9.69 10.04 0.43
N LEU A 190 -9.10 8.91 0.76
CA LEU A 190 -9.45 8.12 1.92
C LEU A 190 -8.17 7.60 2.58
N VAL A 191 -8.11 7.69 3.90
CA VAL A 191 -7.05 7.12 4.72
C VAL A 191 -7.52 5.78 5.28
N PHE A 192 -6.66 4.78 5.22
CA PHE A 192 -6.88 3.47 5.80
C PHE A 192 -5.61 2.93 6.46
N SER A 193 -5.76 2.01 7.41
CA SER A 193 -4.65 1.23 7.95
C SER A 193 -4.62 -0.18 7.37
N LEU A 194 -3.41 -0.73 7.33
CA LEU A 194 -3.13 -2.15 7.22
C LEU A 194 -2.45 -2.58 8.52
N ASP A 195 -3.15 -3.37 9.33
CA ASP A 195 -2.57 -4.03 10.50
C ASP A 195 -2.06 -5.39 10.03
N PHE A 196 -0.74 -5.51 9.89
CA PHE A 196 -0.12 -6.71 9.36
C PHE A 196 -0.19 -7.85 10.37
N ASN A 197 -0.35 -9.06 9.85
CA ASN A 197 -0.32 -10.30 10.64
C ASN A 197 1.02 -11.02 10.42
N ASP A 198 1.27 -12.05 11.21
CA ASP A 198 2.51 -12.85 11.18
C ASP A 198 2.54 -13.90 10.05
N ASN A 199 1.63 -13.80 9.07
CA ASN A 199 1.62 -14.71 7.94
C ASN A 199 2.90 -14.61 7.12
N ASP A 200 3.43 -15.76 6.75
CA ASP A 200 4.69 -15.91 6.03
C ASP A 200 4.68 -15.21 4.67
N ILE A 201 5.71 -14.39 4.44
CA ILE A 201 5.92 -13.64 3.17
C ILE A 201 6.20 -14.60 1.99
N GLU A 202 6.89 -15.69 2.22
CA GLU A 202 7.17 -16.68 1.18
C GLU A 202 5.87 -17.34 0.71
N ALA A 203 5.00 -17.68 1.67
CA ALA A 203 3.65 -18.16 1.35
C ALA A 203 2.78 -17.08 0.70
N ALA A 204 2.93 -15.81 1.07
CA ALA A 204 2.27 -14.68 0.40
C ALA A 204 2.69 -14.56 -1.07
N SER A 205 3.99 -14.69 -1.36
CA SER A 205 4.53 -14.64 -2.72
C SER A 205 4.01 -15.80 -3.58
N THR A 206 3.98 -17.00 -3.03
CA THR A 206 3.45 -18.19 -3.71
C THR A 206 1.93 -18.06 -3.96
N LEU A 207 1.18 -17.59 -2.95
CA LEU A 207 -0.24 -17.30 -3.10
C LEU A 207 -0.49 -16.27 -4.20
N TYR A 208 0.27 -15.18 -4.20
CA TYR A 208 0.10 -14.10 -5.17
C TYR A 208 0.41 -14.56 -6.60
N SER A 209 1.42 -15.41 -6.77
CA SER A 209 1.73 -16.06 -8.06
C SER A 209 0.56 -16.91 -8.57
N LEU A 210 0.02 -17.79 -7.71
CA LEU A 210 -1.17 -18.59 -8.02
C LEU A 210 -2.34 -17.70 -8.42
N LEU A 211 -2.65 -16.67 -7.60
CA LEU A 211 -3.76 -15.76 -7.85
C LEU A 211 -3.62 -15.05 -9.21
N ASN A 212 -2.43 -14.51 -9.52
CA ASN A 212 -2.21 -13.87 -10.82
C ASN A 212 -2.42 -14.86 -11.98
N GLY A 213 -2.00 -16.11 -11.84
CA GLY A 213 -2.20 -17.15 -12.85
C GLY A 213 -3.68 -17.47 -13.06
N VAL A 214 -4.45 -17.70 -11.98
CA VAL A 214 -5.86 -18.10 -12.09
C VAL A 214 -6.80 -16.94 -12.43
N PHE A 215 -6.43 -15.69 -12.16
CA PHE A 215 -7.21 -14.50 -12.55
C PHE A 215 -6.90 -13.98 -13.96
N LEU A 216 -5.98 -14.62 -14.69
CA LEU A 216 -5.57 -14.19 -16.05
C LEU A 216 -6.77 -14.10 -17.02
N HIS A 217 -7.71 -15.04 -16.91
CA HIS A 217 -8.92 -15.08 -17.73
C HIS A 217 -10.18 -15.11 -16.87
N ARG A 218 -10.54 -14.01 -16.24
CA ARG A 218 -11.67 -13.90 -15.28
C ARG A 218 -12.99 -14.48 -15.79
N ARG A 219 -13.27 -14.44 -17.09
CA ARG A 219 -14.50 -14.97 -17.70
C ARG A 219 -14.49 -16.50 -17.86
N LYS A 220 -13.36 -17.18 -17.69
CA LYS A 220 -13.23 -18.63 -17.72
C LYS A 220 -13.45 -19.22 -16.33
N THR A 221 -13.76 -20.51 -16.27
CA THR A 221 -13.88 -21.24 -15.00
C THR A 221 -12.53 -21.40 -14.33
N ILE A 222 -12.57 -21.70 -13.02
CA ILE A 222 -11.33 -21.99 -12.25
C ILE A 222 -10.58 -23.17 -12.81
N LEU A 223 -11.26 -24.22 -13.28
CA LEU A 223 -10.62 -25.36 -13.92
C LEU A 223 -9.79 -24.92 -15.13
N ASN A 224 -10.36 -24.12 -16.03
CA ASN A 224 -9.64 -23.67 -17.23
C ASN A 224 -8.45 -22.77 -16.89
N ASN A 225 -8.57 -21.89 -15.87
CA ASN A 225 -7.49 -21.04 -15.46
C ASN A 225 -6.37 -21.83 -14.75
N LEU A 226 -6.73 -22.72 -13.83
CA LEU A 226 -5.76 -23.52 -13.09
C LEU A 226 -5.02 -24.50 -14.02
N SER A 227 -5.74 -25.16 -14.96
CA SER A 227 -5.10 -26.00 -15.98
C SER A 227 -4.09 -25.21 -16.83
N GLY A 228 -4.41 -23.96 -17.17
CA GLY A 228 -3.48 -23.08 -17.89
C GLY A 228 -2.25 -22.68 -17.06
N TYR A 229 -2.43 -22.46 -15.76
CA TYR A 229 -1.36 -22.13 -14.82
C TYR A 229 -0.41 -23.31 -14.60
N LEU A 230 -0.97 -24.51 -14.34
CA LEU A 230 -0.20 -25.73 -14.09
C LEU A 230 0.33 -26.38 -15.39
N LYS A 231 -0.29 -26.06 -16.54
CA LYS A 231 -0.08 -26.74 -17.83
C LYS A 231 -0.46 -28.21 -17.79
N ASP A 232 -1.29 -28.60 -16.84
CA ASP A 232 -1.82 -29.95 -16.64
C ASP A 232 -3.30 -29.87 -16.23
N ALA A 233 -4.18 -30.46 -17.04
CA ALA A 233 -5.63 -30.42 -16.79
C ALA A 233 -6.08 -31.49 -15.80
N ASP A 234 -5.40 -32.61 -15.72
CA ASP A 234 -5.76 -33.71 -14.82
C ASP A 234 -5.28 -33.40 -13.41
N GLU A 235 -4.08 -32.84 -13.25
CA GLU A 235 -3.60 -32.30 -11.98
C GLU A 235 -4.54 -31.19 -11.47
N ALA A 236 -4.95 -30.26 -12.33
CA ALA A 236 -5.91 -29.20 -11.95
C ALA A 236 -7.24 -29.75 -11.43
N LYS A 237 -7.79 -30.81 -12.08
CA LYS A 237 -9.02 -31.45 -11.60
C LYS A 237 -8.82 -32.14 -10.24
N GLU A 238 -7.71 -32.83 -10.06
CA GLU A 238 -7.38 -33.52 -8.81
C GLU A 238 -7.29 -32.52 -7.65
N LEU A 239 -6.54 -31.43 -7.82
CA LEU A 239 -6.37 -30.37 -6.82
C LEU A 239 -7.69 -29.70 -6.46
N LEU A 240 -8.53 -29.36 -7.46
CA LEU A 240 -9.83 -28.75 -7.23
C LEU A 240 -10.77 -29.70 -6.46
N ASN A 241 -10.76 -31.01 -6.78
CA ASN A 241 -11.51 -32.02 -6.05
C ASN A 241 -11.05 -32.13 -4.60
N LYS A 242 -9.74 -32.25 -4.36
CA LYS A 242 -9.14 -32.30 -3.01
C LYS A 242 -9.43 -31.02 -2.20
N SER A 243 -9.49 -29.86 -2.87
CA SER A 243 -9.80 -28.57 -2.24
C SER A 243 -11.31 -28.36 -2.05
N SER A 244 -12.17 -29.23 -2.56
CA SER A 244 -13.63 -29.09 -2.58
C SER A 244 -14.09 -27.80 -3.30
N ILE A 245 -13.42 -27.43 -4.39
CA ILE A 245 -13.76 -26.29 -5.22
C ILE A 245 -14.48 -26.75 -6.49
N PRO A 246 -15.74 -26.34 -6.73
CA PRO A 246 -16.46 -26.70 -7.94
C PRO A 246 -15.78 -26.17 -9.20
N PHE A 247 -15.61 -27.01 -10.22
CA PHE A 247 -14.93 -26.70 -11.47
C PHE A 247 -15.53 -25.53 -12.25
N THR A 248 -16.84 -25.32 -12.07
CA THR A 248 -17.62 -24.29 -12.77
C THR A 248 -17.50 -22.89 -12.19
N LYS A 249 -17.02 -22.78 -10.94
CA LYS A 249 -16.77 -21.46 -10.34
C LYS A 249 -15.80 -20.64 -11.18
N ARG A 250 -15.98 -19.32 -11.15
CA ARG A 250 -14.99 -18.36 -11.67
C ARG A 250 -14.02 -17.96 -10.55
N PRO A 251 -12.83 -17.44 -10.89
CA PRO A 251 -11.86 -17.02 -9.87
C PRO A 251 -12.40 -16.05 -8.81
N GLU A 252 -13.29 -15.13 -9.21
CA GLU A 252 -13.91 -14.16 -8.30
C GLU A 252 -14.99 -14.75 -7.36
N GLU A 253 -15.39 -16.01 -7.56
CA GLU A 253 -16.36 -16.72 -6.73
C GLU A 253 -15.71 -17.65 -5.69
N ILE A 254 -14.38 -17.58 -5.57
CA ILE A 254 -13.57 -18.41 -4.66
C ILE A 254 -13.07 -17.54 -3.51
N SER A 255 -13.28 -18.01 -2.28
CA SER A 255 -12.84 -17.32 -1.07
C SER A 255 -11.32 -17.47 -0.85
N LEU A 256 -10.75 -16.60 0.01
CA LEU A 256 -9.35 -16.73 0.42
C LEU A 256 -9.07 -18.09 1.05
N GLU A 257 -9.98 -18.61 1.90
CA GLU A 257 -9.81 -19.91 2.53
C GLU A 257 -9.77 -21.05 1.52
N GLU A 258 -10.61 -21.00 0.48
CA GLU A 258 -10.58 -21.95 -0.62
C GLU A 258 -9.25 -21.90 -1.38
N TYR A 259 -8.73 -20.69 -1.66
CA TYR A 259 -7.41 -20.52 -2.28
C TYR A 259 -6.28 -21.02 -1.38
N LEU A 260 -6.35 -20.83 -0.07
CA LEU A 260 -5.34 -21.33 0.87
C LEU A 260 -5.33 -22.86 0.96
N ARG A 261 -6.51 -23.51 0.89
CA ARG A 261 -6.58 -24.98 0.78
C ARG A 261 -5.93 -25.48 -0.51
N LEU A 262 -6.20 -24.82 -1.65
CA LEU A 262 -5.60 -25.14 -2.91
C LEU A 262 -4.07 -24.94 -2.87
N LEU A 263 -3.60 -23.84 -2.29
CA LEU A 263 -2.19 -23.53 -2.16
C LEU A 263 -1.43 -24.58 -1.33
N LYS A 264 -2.05 -25.08 -0.26
CA LYS A 264 -1.45 -26.12 0.58
C LYS A 264 -1.19 -27.40 -0.21
N LEU A 265 -2.15 -27.82 -1.02
CA LEU A 265 -2.03 -29.02 -1.85
C LEU A 265 -1.04 -28.89 -3.02
N LEU A 266 -0.70 -27.67 -3.42
CA LEU A 266 0.33 -27.40 -4.43
C LEU A 266 1.76 -27.48 -3.89
N LYS A 267 1.92 -27.42 -2.56
CA LYS A 267 3.23 -27.49 -1.89
C LYS A 267 3.61 -28.90 -1.44
N ASP A 268 2.61 -29.78 -1.28
CA ASP A 268 2.75 -31.19 -0.92
C ASP A 268 3.03 -32.04 -2.16
#